data_26127ec5b5674809d54aceec7581d9e0
#
_entry.id   26127ec5b5674809d54aceec7581d9e0
#
_cell.length_a   1.000
_cell.length_b   1.000
_cell.length_c   1.000
_cell.angle_alpha   90.00
_cell.angle_beta   90.00
_cell.angle_gamma   90.00
#
_symmetry.space_group_name_H-M   'P 1'
#
loop_
_entity.id
_entity.type
_entity.pdbx_description
1 polymer ?
#
loop_
_entity_poly.entity_id
_entity_poly.type
_entity_poly.pdbx_seq_one_letter_code
_entity_poly.pdbx_strand_id
1 'polypeptide(L)'
;MTPEIEQDCVAGSLAPYRAVLAWVAAHAGSPRMERAEAAPGRILAETVIAPHAVPSHAQAAIGGVALSATTTHGAGEYFPALVPARRVIAGDILMLNEDAVVPSTSVDWVGPLAAIVAPVAAGTGCRAPGDVIEAGAAALPAGAVLGAAAMGLLAAMGIQRVALVRLPRVAVLAPPMLTPLLTASITADGGVVEALPDADAYGAEWARAGQFDLIIAVGALPGATLNRGVAIQPGEHGAFGDLNGVPVVSVPPDAETALAAYLLLARPVLWARAGRHRQPVSARLTAPISSALGYTQIAWLRLDGDTATPTGHGLHAATAGAHTIITADSEGMAAGAQVDAWT
;
A
#
# COMPACT_ATOMS: atom_id res chain seq x y z
N MET A 1 -45.83 -4.32 13.16
CA MET A 1 -45.44 -5.27 14.24
C MET A 1 -43.93 -5.33 14.14
N THR A 2 -43.24 -4.57 14.97
CA THR A 2 -41.79 -4.50 15.06
C THR A 2 -41.29 -5.81 15.65
N PRO A 3 -40.35 -6.56 15.04
CA PRO A 3 -39.76 -7.69 15.73
C PRO A 3 -38.92 -7.16 16.89
N GLU A 4 -39.28 -7.56 18.09
CA GLU A 4 -38.48 -7.41 19.30
C GLU A 4 -37.12 -8.06 19.00
N ILE A 5 -36.07 -7.21 19.00
CA ILE A 5 -34.69 -7.64 19.08
C ILE A 5 -34.55 -8.18 20.50
N GLU A 6 -34.70 -9.50 20.67
CA GLU A 6 -34.36 -10.18 21.91
C GLU A 6 -32.89 -9.89 22.22
N GLN A 7 -32.72 -8.99 23.18
CA GLN A 7 -31.46 -8.77 23.88
C GLN A 7 -31.18 -9.96 24.80
N ASP A 8 -30.81 -11.10 24.27
CA ASP A 8 -30.15 -12.14 25.05
C ASP A 8 -28.66 -11.80 25.19
N CYS A 9 -28.36 -10.69 25.84
CA CYS A 9 -27.13 -10.51 26.57
C CYS A 9 -27.22 -11.28 27.88
N VAL A 10 -27.07 -12.59 27.83
CA VAL A 10 -26.64 -13.37 28.98
C VAL A 10 -25.29 -12.79 29.39
N ALA A 11 -25.22 -12.34 30.66
CA ALA A 11 -23.99 -11.94 31.35
C ALA A 11 -23.04 -13.15 31.48
N GLY A 12 -22.49 -13.61 30.38
CA GLY A 12 -21.58 -14.72 30.23
C GLY A 12 -20.42 -14.29 29.35
N SER A 13 -19.31 -14.09 29.96
CA SER A 13 -17.96 -13.79 29.49
C SER A 13 -17.81 -13.38 28.02
N LEU A 14 -17.60 -12.09 27.80
CA LEU A 14 -17.13 -11.57 26.52
C LEU A 14 -15.88 -12.34 26.06
N ALA A 15 -15.78 -12.66 24.78
CA ALA A 15 -14.61 -13.29 24.24
C ALA A 15 -13.40 -12.34 24.41
N PRO A 16 -12.29 -12.79 25.04
CA PRO A 16 -11.12 -11.94 25.19
C PRO A 16 -10.51 -11.64 23.82
N TYR A 17 -9.92 -10.45 23.66
CA TYR A 17 -9.34 -10.03 22.37
C TYR A 17 -8.28 -11.01 21.83
N ARG A 18 -7.57 -11.75 22.70
CA ARG A 18 -6.68 -12.84 22.28
C ARG A 18 -7.38 -13.93 21.45
N ALA A 19 -8.67 -14.17 21.69
CA ALA A 19 -9.45 -15.13 20.89
C ALA A 19 -9.68 -14.60 19.48
N VAL A 20 -9.86 -13.27 19.33
CA VAL A 20 -9.92 -12.60 18.03
C VAL A 20 -8.58 -12.77 17.31
N LEU A 21 -7.44 -12.51 17.96
CA LEU A 21 -6.12 -12.67 17.36
C LEU A 21 -5.87 -14.11 16.89
N ALA A 22 -6.29 -15.10 17.66
CA ALA A 22 -6.21 -16.52 17.26
C ALA A 22 -7.10 -16.81 16.05
N TRP A 23 -8.32 -16.27 16.03
CA TRP A 23 -9.23 -16.39 14.89
C TRP A 23 -8.67 -15.68 13.65
N VAL A 24 -8.13 -14.47 13.79
CA VAL A 24 -7.45 -13.74 12.69
C VAL A 24 -6.33 -14.60 12.12
N ALA A 25 -5.47 -15.16 12.96
CA ALA A 25 -4.37 -16.03 12.51
C ALA A 25 -4.87 -17.26 11.71
N ALA A 26 -5.98 -17.84 12.13
CA ALA A 26 -6.60 -18.97 11.43
C ALA A 26 -7.21 -18.60 10.07
N HIS A 27 -7.70 -17.35 9.92
CA HIS A 27 -8.42 -16.88 8.74
C HIS A 27 -7.62 -15.90 7.86
N ALA A 28 -6.43 -15.49 8.30
CA ALA A 28 -5.55 -14.59 7.54
C ALA A 28 -5.29 -15.14 6.12
N GLY A 29 -5.00 -16.43 6.02
CA GLY A 29 -4.66 -17.07 4.75
C GLY A 29 -3.41 -16.47 4.12
N SER A 30 -3.05 -16.97 2.94
CA SER A 30 -1.99 -16.36 2.13
C SER A 30 -2.61 -15.41 1.10
N PRO A 31 -1.93 -14.28 0.79
CA PRO A 31 -2.34 -13.41 -0.30
C PRO A 31 -2.50 -14.22 -1.60
N ARG A 32 -3.61 -14.03 -2.30
CA ARG A 32 -3.81 -14.64 -3.61
C ARG A 32 -3.16 -13.78 -4.67
N MET A 33 -2.68 -14.41 -5.73
CA MET A 33 -2.02 -13.76 -6.85
C MET A 33 -2.94 -13.64 -8.05
N GLU A 34 -2.78 -12.56 -8.82
CA GLU A 34 -3.37 -12.39 -10.14
C GLU A 34 -2.36 -11.75 -11.10
N ARG A 35 -2.45 -12.06 -12.39
CA ARG A 35 -1.71 -11.34 -13.44
C ARG A 35 -2.58 -10.24 -14.00
N ALA A 36 -2.22 -8.99 -13.70
CA ALA A 36 -2.96 -7.82 -14.13
C ALA A 36 -2.03 -6.71 -14.63
N GLU A 37 -2.61 -5.67 -15.19
CA GLU A 37 -1.86 -4.46 -15.54
C GLU A 37 -1.27 -3.83 -14.27
N ALA A 38 -0.03 -3.37 -14.39
CA ALA A 38 0.64 -2.66 -13.33
C ALA A 38 -0.12 -1.37 -13.01
N ALA A 39 -0.44 -1.16 -11.75
CA ALA A 39 -1.15 0.03 -11.30
C ALA A 39 -0.56 0.58 -9.99
N PRO A 40 -0.54 1.90 -9.80
CA PRO A 40 -0.04 2.51 -8.56
C PRO A 40 -0.75 1.98 -7.32
N GLY A 41 0.00 1.81 -6.23
CA GLY A 41 -0.51 1.33 -4.94
C GLY A 41 -0.78 -0.18 -4.86
N ARG A 42 -0.64 -0.94 -5.97
CA ARG A 42 -0.73 -2.40 -5.97
C ARG A 42 0.57 -3.01 -5.44
N ILE A 43 0.48 -4.21 -4.91
CA ILE A 43 1.61 -4.96 -4.32
C ILE A 43 2.02 -6.07 -5.28
N LEU A 44 3.32 -6.18 -5.54
CA LEU A 44 3.87 -7.29 -6.34
C LEU A 44 3.78 -8.61 -5.58
N ALA A 45 3.25 -9.63 -6.23
CA ALA A 45 3.22 -10.98 -5.68
C ALA A 45 4.53 -11.75 -5.96
N GLU A 46 5.23 -11.38 -7.02
CA GLU A 46 6.50 -12.01 -7.45
C GLU A 46 7.54 -10.93 -7.75
N THR A 47 8.81 -11.30 -7.63
CA THR A 47 9.93 -10.46 -8.06
C THR A 47 9.88 -10.25 -9.57
N VAL A 48 9.97 -9.01 -10.00
CA VAL A 48 10.09 -8.65 -11.42
C VAL A 48 11.55 -8.70 -11.82
N ILE A 49 11.85 -9.49 -12.84
CA ILE A 49 13.18 -9.61 -13.44
C ILE A 49 13.24 -8.76 -14.71
N ALA A 50 14.33 -8.02 -14.90
CA ALA A 50 14.54 -7.21 -16.08
C ALA A 50 14.72 -8.11 -17.32
N PRO A 51 13.84 -8.03 -18.34
CA PRO A 51 13.93 -8.88 -19.53
C PRO A 51 15.11 -8.50 -20.46
N HIS A 52 15.56 -7.27 -20.35
CA HIS A 52 16.70 -6.70 -21.08
C HIS A 52 17.35 -5.59 -20.25
N ALA A 53 18.55 -5.18 -20.65
CA ALA A 53 19.24 -4.05 -20.05
C ALA A 53 18.47 -2.73 -20.25
N VAL A 54 18.50 -1.83 -19.28
CA VAL A 54 17.93 -0.48 -19.37
C VAL A 54 19.03 0.54 -19.07
N PRO A 55 19.32 1.47 -20.00
CA PRO A 55 18.88 1.47 -21.40
C PRO A 55 19.42 0.25 -22.17
N SER A 56 18.76 -0.15 -23.25
CA SER A 56 19.19 -1.28 -24.08
C SER A 56 20.35 -0.94 -25.01
N HIS A 57 20.58 0.34 -25.27
CA HIS A 57 21.65 0.89 -26.11
C HIS A 57 22.30 2.06 -25.40
N ALA A 58 23.55 2.36 -25.79
CA ALA A 58 24.22 3.58 -25.35
C ALA A 58 23.39 4.81 -25.73
N GLN A 59 23.23 5.73 -24.79
CA GLN A 59 22.42 6.93 -24.96
C GLN A 59 23.18 8.18 -24.52
N ALA A 60 22.81 9.32 -25.08
CA ALA A 60 23.23 10.62 -24.58
C ALA A 60 22.64 10.85 -23.17
N ALA A 61 23.50 11.04 -22.17
CA ALA A 61 23.08 11.41 -20.81
C ALA A 61 22.71 12.91 -20.71
N ILE A 62 23.28 13.72 -21.59
CA ILE A 62 23.08 15.17 -21.70
C ILE A 62 22.75 15.56 -23.13
N GLY A 63 22.11 16.72 -23.32
CA GLY A 63 22.01 17.35 -24.63
C GLY A 63 23.35 17.93 -25.06
N GLY A 64 23.72 17.79 -26.33
CA GLY A 64 25.00 18.25 -26.80
C GLY A 64 25.36 17.78 -28.22
N VAL A 65 26.60 17.41 -28.38
CA VAL A 65 27.19 16.95 -29.66
C VAL A 65 27.81 15.57 -29.42
N ALA A 66 27.29 14.55 -30.11
CA ALA A 66 27.80 13.20 -30.08
C ALA A 66 28.93 13.06 -31.10
N LEU A 67 30.03 12.41 -30.69
CA LEU A 67 31.23 12.22 -31.50
C LEU A 67 31.98 10.95 -31.07
N SER A 68 33.01 10.58 -31.84
CA SER A 68 33.94 9.56 -31.41
C SER A 68 35.11 10.18 -30.63
N ALA A 69 35.29 9.75 -29.37
CA ALA A 69 36.34 10.26 -28.49
C ALA A 69 37.75 10.13 -29.12
N THR A 70 37.99 9.04 -29.84
CA THR A 70 39.30 8.77 -30.49
C THR A 70 39.66 9.84 -31.51
N THR A 71 38.70 10.49 -32.16
CA THR A 71 38.95 11.54 -33.16
C THR A 71 39.37 12.86 -32.53
N THR A 72 39.27 12.99 -31.19
CA THR A 72 39.68 14.19 -30.47
C THR A 72 41.10 14.12 -29.90
N HIS A 73 41.81 13.03 -30.11
CA HIS A 73 43.18 12.87 -29.62
C HIS A 73 44.09 13.98 -30.16
N GLY A 74 44.84 14.63 -29.29
CA GLY A 74 45.74 15.72 -29.65
C GLY A 74 45.04 17.07 -29.87
N ALA A 75 43.74 17.15 -29.67
CA ALA A 75 43.02 18.43 -29.71
C ALA A 75 43.56 19.43 -28.68
N GLY A 76 43.66 20.68 -29.08
CA GLY A 76 44.06 21.78 -28.21
C GLY A 76 43.54 23.12 -28.74
N GLU A 77 43.62 24.21 -27.91
CA GLU A 77 43.12 25.53 -28.28
C GLU A 77 43.66 26.04 -29.59
N TYR A 78 44.98 25.78 -29.89
CA TYR A 78 45.64 26.23 -31.11
C TYR A 78 45.49 25.22 -32.27
N PHE A 79 45.12 24.00 -31.98
CA PHE A 79 44.94 22.91 -32.95
C PHE A 79 43.68 22.13 -32.65
N PRO A 80 42.48 22.71 -32.89
CA PRO A 80 41.24 22.03 -32.63
C PRO A 80 41.08 20.81 -33.56
N ALA A 81 40.57 19.72 -33.03
CA ALA A 81 40.19 18.57 -33.83
C ALA A 81 38.88 18.87 -34.56
N LEU A 82 38.89 18.85 -35.88
CA LEU A 82 37.70 18.98 -36.73
C LEU A 82 37.09 17.58 -36.94
N VAL A 83 36.02 17.28 -36.24
CA VAL A 83 35.44 15.92 -36.21
C VAL A 83 34.02 15.89 -36.77
N PRO A 84 33.62 14.80 -37.46
CA PRO A 84 32.21 14.56 -37.73
C PRO A 84 31.45 14.42 -36.40
N ALA A 85 30.34 15.14 -36.28
CA ALA A 85 29.60 15.13 -35.06
C ALA A 85 28.12 15.36 -35.33
N ARG A 86 27.28 14.84 -34.45
CA ARG A 86 25.82 14.92 -34.53
C ARG A 86 25.25 15.64 -33.29
N ARG A 87 24.31 16.54 -33.52
CA ARG A 87 23.56 17.13 -32.40
C ARG A 87 22.61 16.11 -31.82
N VAL A 88 22.59 16.00 -30.48
CA VAL A 88 21.77 15.06 -29.72
C VAL A 88 21.11 15.75 -28.57
N ILE A 89 19.97 15.22 -28.16
CA ILE A 89 19.34 15.56 -26.88
C ILE A 89 19.52 14.39 -25.89
N ALA A 90 19.33 14.67 -24.60
CA ALA A 90 19.39 13.62 -23.58
C ALA A 90 18.35 12.53 -23.89
N GLY A 91 18.80 11.27 -23.85
CA GLY A 91 17.99 10.09 -24.21
C GLY A 91 18.17 9.60 -25.66
N ASP A 92 18.77 10.39 -26.55
CA ASP A 92 19.06 9.92 -27.93
C ASP A 92 20.00 8.73 -27.94
N ILE A 93 19.68 7.72 -28.75
CA ILE A 93 20.54 6.56 -28.95
C ILE A 93 21.82 7.01 -29.69
N LEU A 94 22.97 6.59 -29.17
CA LEU A 94 24.27 6.83 -29.81
C LEU A 94 24.48 5.82 -30.94
N MET A 95 25.09 6.30 -32.03
CA MET A 95 25.46 5.44 -33.14
C MET A 95 26.71 4.61 -32.79
N LEU A 96 27.00 3.57 -33.56
CA LEU A 96 28.07 2.62 -33.28
C LEU A 96 29.46 3.29 -33.13
N ASN A 97 29.67 4.42 -33.78
CA ASN A 97 30.90 5.19 -33.75
C ASN A 97 30.84 6.42 -32.82
N GLU A 98 29.79 6.59 -32.08
CA GLU A 98 29.58 7.69 -31.09
C GLU A 98 29.76 7.12 -29.70
N ASP A 99 30.79 7.54 -28.99
CA ASP A 99 31.12 7.08 -27.64
C ASP A 99 31.34 8.22 -26.63
N ALA A 100 31.10 9.48 -27.05
CA ALA A 100 31.15 10.65 -26.19
C ALA A 100 30.12 11.70 -26.63
N VAL A 101 29.56 12.40 -25.64
CA VAL A 101 28.70 13.58 -25.86
C VAL A 101 29.25 14.75 -25.07
N VAL A 102 29.51 15.85 -25.76
CA VAL A 102 29.96 17.11 -25.14
C VAL A 102 28.89 18.17 -25.23
N PRO A 103 28.78 19.09 -24.24
CA PRO A 103 27.83 20.18 -24.30
C PRO A 103 28.00 21.04 -25.55
N SER A 104 26.88 21.46 -26.17
CA SER A 104 26.93 22.31 -27.37
C SER A 104 27.68 23.62 -27.17
N THR A 105 27.76 24.09 -25.91
CA THR A 105 28.51 25.29 -25.51
C THR A 105 30.04 25.13 -25.57
N SER A 106 30.54 23.88 -25.65
CA SER A 106 31.95 23.53 -25.69
C SER A 106 32.42 23.21 -27.12
N VAL A 107 31.60 23.52 -28.13
CA VAL A 107 31.84 23.14 -29.50
C VAL A 107 31.58 24.31 -30.44
N ASP A 108 32.59 24.64 -31.25
CA ASP A 108 32.43 25.54 -32.39
C ASP A 108 32.22 24.73 -33.67
N TRP A 109 31.46 25.27 -34.62
CA TRP A 109 31.15 24.59 -35.86
C TRP A 109 31.90 25.23 -37.02
N VAL A 110 32.64 24.38 -37.77
CA VAL A 110 33.33 24.78 -38.99
C VAL A 110 32.70 24.03 -40.16
N GLY A 111 31.73 24.62 -40.79
CA GLY A 111 30.88 23.94 -41.75
C GLY A 111 30.13 22.76 -41.13
N PRO A 112 30.24 21.54 -41.65
CA PRO A 112 29.60 20.33 -41.10
C PRO A 112 30.36 19.70 -39.94
N LEU A 113 31.56 20.18 -39.62
CA LEU A 113 32.45 19.60 -38.61
C LEU A 113 32.38 20.37 -37.29
N ALA A 114 32.48 19.63 -36.20
CA ALA A 114 32.65 20.19 -34.86
C ALA A 114 34.13 20.43 -34.56
N ALA A 115 34.48 21.60 -34.11
CA ALA A 115 35.81 21.96 -33.63
C ALA A 115 35.91 21.69 -32.13
N ILE A 116 36.70 20.71 -31.73
CA ILE A 116 36.90 20.29 -30.34
C ILE A 116 38.29 20.76 -29.90
N VAL A 117 38.35 21.58 -28.86
CA VAL A 117 39.58 22.23 -28.37
C VAL A 117 40.31 21.46 -27.27
N ALA A 118 39.78 20.31 -26.83
CA ALA A 118 40.40 19.48 -25.82
C ALA A 118 40.07 18.00 -26.09
N PRO A 119 40.94 17.04 -25.74
CA PRO A 119 40.63 15.62 -25.84
C PRO A 119 39.45 15.25 -24.98
N VAL A 120 38.54 14.43 -25.51
CA VAL A 120 37.36 13.93 -24.83
C VAL A 120 37.56 12.45 -24.51
N ALA A 121 37.26 12.03 -23.29
CA ALA A 121 37.30 10.62 -22.91
C ALA A 121 36.05 9.87 -23.40
N ALA A 122 36.22 8.63 -23.83
CA ALA A 122 35.07 7.76 -24.10
C ALA A 122 34.17 7.61 -22.87
N GLY A 123 32.87 7.58 -23.08
CA GLY A 123 31.88 7.57 -22.02
C GLY A 123 31.45 8.96 -21.49
N THR A 124 32.18 10.03 -21.84
CA THR A 124 31.82 11.38 -21.42
C THR A 124 30.41 11.74 -21.91
N GLY A 125 29.54 12.15 -20.99
CA GLY A 125 28.17 12.53 -21.32
C GLY A 125 27.30 11.42 -21.90
N CYS A 126 27.70 10.18 -21.76
CA CYS A 126 26.98 8.98 -22.21
C CYS A 126 26.42 8.19 -21.05
N ARG A 127 25.39 7.43 -21.33
CA ARG A 127 24.84 6.38 -20.45
C ARG A 127 25.03 5.04 -21.17
N ALA A 128 25.72 4.13 -20.52
CA ALA A 128 25.99 2.80 -21.09
C ALA A 128 24.72 1.92 -21.04
N PRO A 129 24.65 0.89 -21.92
CA PRO A 129 23.60 -0.13 -21.75
C PRO A 129 23.68 -0.76 -20.36
N GLY A 130 22.54 -0.87 -19.69
CA GLY A 130 22.45 -1.44 -18.35
C GLY A 130 22.74 -0.50 -17.17
N ASP A 131 23.10 0.76 -17.39
CA ASP A 131 23.39 1.72 -16.32
C ASP A 131 22.25 1.91 -15.31
N VAL A 132 21.00 1.65 -15.69
CA VAL A 132 19.84 1.68 -14.79
C VAL A 132 19.60 0.30 -14.20
N ILE A 133 19.59 -0.73 -15.04
CA ILE A 133 19.46 -2.12 -14.63
C ILE A 133 19.99 -3.05 -15.73
N GLU A 134 20.71 -4.07 -15.33
CA GLU A 134 21.20 -5.11 -16.24
C GLU A 134 20.13 -6.13 -16.60
N ALA A 135 20.25 -6.76 -17.77
CA ALA A 135 19.38 -7.87 -18.16
C ALA A 135 19.48 -9.03 -17.15
N GLY A 136 18.36 -9.59 -16.77
CA GLY A 136 18.29 -10.69 -15.80
C GLY A 136 18.39 -10.28 -14.33
N ALA A 137 18.66 -9.00 -14.04
CA ALA A 137 18.69 -8.51 -12.66
C ALA A 137 17.28 -8.39 -12.06
N ALA A 138 17.19 -8.55 -10.74
CA ALA A 138 15.94 -8.32 -9.98
C ALA A 138 15.65 -6.82 -9.93
N ALA A 139 14.63 -6.39 -10.67
CA ALA A 139 14.23 -4.99 -10.78
C ALA A 139 13.39 -4.50 -9.61
N LEU A 140 12.39 -5.29 -9.22
CA LEU A 140 11.48 -4.97 -8.13
C LEU A 140 11.22 -6.25 -7.33
N PRO A 141 11.39 -6.27 -6.01
CA PRO A 141 11.17 -7.46 -5.21
C PRO A 141 9.69 -7.77 -5.00
N ALA A 142 9.36 -9.04 -4.75
CA ALA A 142 8.04 -9.43 -4.27
C ALA A 142 7.71 -8.64 -2.97
N GLY A 143 6.44 -8.28 -2.79
CA GLY A 143 5.98 -7.45 -1.68
C GLY A 143 6.17 -5.94 -1.88
N ALA A 144 6.88 -5.51 -2.92
CA ALA A 144 7.03 -4.08 -3.22
C ALA A 144 5.69 -3.44 -3.62
N VAL A 145 5.44 -2.26 -3.09
CA VAL A 145 4.31 -1.41 -3.50
C VAL A 145 4.71 -0.64 -4.76
N LEU A 146 3.90 -0.71 -5.80
CA LEU A 146 4.12 0.00 -7.06
C LEU A 146 3.88 1.51 -6.87
N GLY A 147 4.94 2.24 -6.54
CA GLY A 147 4.99 3.70 -6.54
C GLY A 147 5.41 4.26 -7.91
N ALA A 148 5.51 5.59 -8.01
CA ALA A 148 5.86 6.28 -9.25
C ALA A 148 7.17 5.78 -9.88
N ALA A 149 8.23 5.61 -9.08
CA ALA A 149 9.52 5.12 -9.56
C ALA A 149 9.44 3.69 -10.11
N ALA A 150 8.71 2.80 -9.41
CA ALA A 150 8.49 1.43 -9.87
C ALA A 150 7.71 1.40 -11.19
N MET A 151 6.66 2.23 -11.33
CA MET A 151 5.92 2.36 -12.58
C MET A 151 6.80 2.86 -13.72
N GLY A 152 7.67 3.85 -13.47
CA GLY A 152 8.64 4.34 -14.46
C GLY A 152 9.64 3.25 -14.89
N LEU A 153 10.13 2.46 -13.93
CA LEU A 153 11.06 1.36 -14.23
C LEU A 153 10.38 0.24 -15.06
N LEU A 154 9.13 -0.14 -14.68
CA LEU A 154 8.35 -1.11 -15.48
C LEU A 154 8.13 -0.61 -16.91
N ALA A 155 7.79 0.67 -17.08
CA ALA A 155 7.60 1.28 -18.39
C ALA A 155 8.92 1.27 -19.20
N ALA A 156 10.06 1.59 -18.59
CA ALA A 156 11.36 1.56 -19.23
C ALA A 156 11.77 0.14 -19.67
N MET A 157 11.31 -0.89 -18.95
CA MET A 157 11.47 -2.31 -19.31
C MET A 157 10.41 -2.82 -20.30
N GLY A 158 9.41 -2.00 -20.68
CA GLY A 158 8.31 -2.42 -21.55
C GLY A 158 7.31 -3.40 -20.87
N ILE A 159 7.32 -3.48 -19.54
CA ILE A 159 6.49 -4.41 -18.78
C ILE A 159 5.17 -3.72 -18.41
N GLN A 160 4.07 -4.21 -18.97
CA GLN A 160 2.72 -3.69 -18.69
C GLN A 160 1.97 -4.55 -17.67
N ARG A 161 2.19 -5.87 -17.69
CA ARG A 161 1.49 -6.84 -16.83
C ARG A 161 2.45 -7.54 -15.91
N VAL A 162 2.11 -7.59 -14.63
CA VAL A 162 2.92 -8.20 -13.57
C VAL A 162 2.06 -9.11 -12.70
N ALA A 163 2.70 -9.96 -11.91
CA ALA A 163 2.04 -10.72 -10.86
C ALA A 163 1.77 -9.79 -9.66
N LEU A 164 0.52 -9.56 -9.35
CA LEU A 164 0.07 -8.69 -8.25
C LEU A 164 -0.62 -9.51 -7.17
N VAL A 165 -0.55 -9.06 -5.93
CA VAL A 165 -1.44 -9.52 -4.88
C VAL A 165 -2.86 -9.13 -5.26
N ARG A 166 -3.77 -10.11 -5.33
CA ARG A 166 -5.18 -9.87 -5.65
C ARG A 166 -5.83 -9.08 -4.50
N LEU A 167 -6.57 -8.05 -4.84
CA LEU A 167 -7.32 -7.29 -3.84
C LEU A 167 -8.43 -8.18 -3.23
N PRO A 168 -8.51 -8.31 -1.89
CA PRO A 168 -9.55 -9.09 -1.25
C PRO A 168 -10.94 -8.50 -1.53
N ARG A 169 -11.90 -9.38 -1.84
CA ARG A 169 -13.30 -8.99 -2.05
C ARG A 169 -14.05 -9.08 -0.73
N VAL A 170 -14.67 -7.98 -0.33
CA VAL A 170 -15.40 -7.85 0.93
C VAL A 170 -16.87 -7.59 0.66
N ALA A 171 -17.72 -8.49 1.13
CA ALA A 171 -19.16 -8.24 1.18
C ALA A 171 -19.51 -7.36 2.37
N VAL A 172 -20.30 -6.32 2.15
CA VAL A 172 -20.78 -5.42 3.20
C VAL A 172 -22.30 -5.43 3.24
N LEU A 173 -22.85 -5.94 4.37
CA LEU A 173 -24.28 -5.97 4.67
C LEU A 173 -24.53 -4.98 5.80
N ALA A 174 -24.74 -3.73 5.45
CA ALA A 174 -24.92 -2.65 6.42
C ALA A 174 -26.00 -1.67 5.96
N PRO A 175 -26.67 -1.02 6.91
CA PRO A 175 -27.63 0.03 6.60
C PRO A 175 -26.92 1.20 5.87
N PRO A 176 -27.65 1.99 5.06
CA PRO A 176 -27.08 3.08 4.24
C PRO A 176 -26.21 4.07 5.01
N MET A 177 -26.47 4.27 6.30
CA MET A 177 -25.69 5.19 7.15
C MET A 177 -24.28 4.67 7.49
N LEU A 178 -24.06 3.35 7.52
CA LEU A 178 -22.76 2.73 7.82
C LEU A 178 -22.01 2.28 6.58
N THR A 179 -22.70 2.02 5.48
CA THR A 179 -22.10 1.58 4.22
C THR A 179 -20.96 2.51 3.74
N PRO A 180 -21.09 3.85 3.76
CA PRO A 180 -20.00 4.73 3.34
C PRO A 180 -18.76 4.62 4.24
N LEU A 181 -18.95 4.52 5.57
CA LEU A 181 -17.87 4.36 6.54
C LEU A 181 -17.08 3.08 6.27
N LEU A 182 -17.79 1.94 6.19
CA LEU A 182 -17.16 0.64 5.95
C LEU A 182 -16.50 0.58 4.58
N THR A 183 -17.16 1.11 3.53
CA THR A 183 -16.60 1.16 2.18
C THR A 183 -15.31 1.96 2.13
N ALA A 184 -15.29 3.14 2.75
CA ALA A 184 -14.09 3.99 2.80
C ALA A 184 -12.95 3.28 3.55
N SER A 185 -13.23 2.68 4.71
CA SER A 185 -12.24 1.96 5.52
C SER A 185 -11.66 0.76 4.76
N ILE A 186 -12.51 -0.08 4.18
CA ILE A 186 -12.10 -1.28 3.43
C ILE A 186 -11.26 -0.90 2.20
N THR A 187 -11.67 0.15 1.47
CA THR A 187 -10.95 0.62 0.28
C THR A 187 -9.58 1.18 0.64
N ALA A 188 -9.50 1.98 1.72
CA ALA A 188 -8.23 2.50 2.23
C ALA A 188 -7.27 1.37 2.65
N ASP A 189 -7.82 0.28 3.18
CA ASP A 189 -7.07 -0.90 3.59
C ASP A 189 -6.80 -1.90 2.43
N GLY A 190 -7.22 -1.57 1.21
CA GLY A 190 -6.90 -2.30 -0.02
C GLY A 190 -7.84 -3.44 -0.34
N GLY A 191 -9.07 -3.42 0.17
CA GLY A 191 -10.13 -4.31 -0.24
C GLY A 191 -11.01 -3.74 -1.35
N VAL A 192 -11.72 -4.61 -2.03
CA VAL A 192 -12.78 -4.27 -2.98
C VAL A 192 -14.13 -4.59 -2.34
N VAL A 193 -14.99 -3.59 -2.25
CA VAL A 193 -16.30 -3.69 -1.58
C VAL A 193 -17.39 -4.07 -2.56
N GLU A 194 -18.21 -5.02 -2.15
CA GLU A 194 -19.52 -5.29 -2.74
C GLU A 194 -20.58 -5.05 -1.66
N ALA A 195 -21.28 -3.93 -1.77
CA ALA A 195 -22.37 -3.61 -0.85
C ALA A 195 -23.63 -4.40 -1.24
N LEU A 196 -24.14 -5.17 -0.31
CA LEU A 196 -25.29 -6.04 -0.50
C LEU A 196 -26.50 -5.44 0.23
N PRO A 197 -27.67 -5.34 -0.41
CA PRO A 197 -28.76 -4.52 0.11
C PRO A 197 -29.43 -5.05 1.37
N ASP A 198 -29.61 -6.33 1.58
CA ASP A 198 -30.24 -6.86 2.80
C ASP A 198 -29.98 -8.35 2.99
N ALA A 199 -29.80 -8.78 4.25
CA ALA A 199 -29.55 -10.18 4.60
C ALA A 199 -30.75 -11.10 4.27
N ASP A 200 -31.98 -10.60 4.37
CA ASP A 200 -33.18 -11.39 4.11
C ASP A 200 -33.46 -11.66 2.62
N ALA A 201 -32.92 -10.82 1.72
CA ALA A 201 -33.03 -11.02 0.27
C ALA A 201 -32.10 -12.13 -0.24
N TYR A 202 -31.17 -12.62 0.58
CA TYR A 202 -30.06 -13.47 0.14
C TYR A 202 -30.17 -14.94 0.53
N GLY A 203 -31.34 -15.44 0.94
CA GLY A 203 -31.51 -16.82 1.39
C GLY A 203 -30.93 -17.93 0.49
N ALA A 204 -30.83 -17.71 -0.83
CA ALA A 204 -30.22 -18.64 -1.78
C ALA A 204 -28.82 -18.19 -2.27
N GLU A 205 -28.42 -16.93 -2.09
CA GLU A 205 -27.17 -16.36 -2.62
C GLU A 205 -25.98 -16.50 -1.68
N TRP A 206 -26.19 -16.91 -0.44
CA TRP A 206 -25.09 -17.29 0.48
C TRP A 206 -24.26 -18.47 -0.04
N ALA A 207 -24.77 -19.23 -1.02
CA ALA A 207 -23.96 -20.17 -1.78
C ALA A 207 -22.77 -19.51 -2.51
N ARG A 208 -22.85 -18.17 -2.70
CA ARG A 208 -21.76 -17.33 -3.23
C ARG A 208 -20.75 -16.90 -2.17
N ALA A 209 -20.91 -17.26 -0.88
CA ALA A 209 -19.99 -16.89 0.19
C ALA A 209 -18.53 -17.17 -0.19
N GLY A 210 -18.23 -18.28 -0.89
CA GLY A 210 -16.90 -18.59 -1.40
C GLY A 210 -16.31 -17.62 -2.43
N GLN A 211 -17.07 -16.62 -2.91
CA GLN A 211 -16.58 -15.57 -3.78
C GLN A 211 -15.97 -14.40 -3.02
N PHE A 212 -16.23 -14.30 -1.71
CA PHE A 212 -15.70 -13.25 -0.85
C PHE A 212 -14.54 -13.75 -0.01
N ASP A 213 -13.66 -12.85 0.32
CA ASP A 213 -12.52 -13.10 1.20
C ASP A 213 -12.85 -12.70 2.66
N LEU A 214 -13.86 -11.84 2.86
CA LEU A 214 -14.36 -11.39 4.16
C LEU A 214 -15.80 -10.93 3.98
N ILE A 215 -16.62 -11.14 5.01
CA ILE A 215 -17.98 -10.62 5.10
C ILE A 215 -18.06 -9.71 6.32
N ILE A 216 -18.59 -8.50 6.14
CA ILE A 216 -18.87 -7.57 7.23
C ILE A 216 -20.36 -7.30 7.24
N ALA A 217 -21.03 -7.61 8.35
CA ALA A 217 -22.46 -7.44 8.51
C ALA A 217 -22.78 -6.58 9.74
N VAL A 218 -23.92 -5.91 9.74
CA VAL A 218 -24.48 -5.29 10.93
C VAL A 218 -25.52 -6.24 11.53
N GLY A 219 -25.29 -6.66 12.78
CA GLY A 219 -26.19 -7.60 13.47
C GLY A 219 -25.95 -9.06 13.12
N ALA A 220 -27.02 -9.86 13.20
CA ALA A 220 -26.95 -11.28 12.98
C ALA A 220 -26.88 -11.63 11.47
N LEU A 221 -26.07 -12.61 11.13
CA LEU A 221 -25.99 -13.15 9.79
C LEU A 221 -26.52 -14.60 9.78
N PRO A 222 -27.63 -14.90 9.10
CA PRO A 222 -28.18 -16.25 9.05
C PRO A 222 -27.17 -17.27 8.53
N GLY A 223 -27.05 -18.41 9.20
CA GLY A 223 -26.14 -19.51 8.84
C GLY A 223 -24.68 -19.30 9.25
N ALA A 224 -24.29 -18.13 9.74
CA ALA A 224 -22.95 -17.90 10.26
C ALA A 224 -22.81 -18.39 11.71
N THR A 225 -21.66 -19.00 12.00
CA THR A 225 -21.27 -19.38 13.37
C THR A 225 -20.46 -18.21 13.96
N LEU A 226 -21.06 -17.46 14.90
CA LEU A 226 -20.46 -16.25 15.46
C LEU A 226 -20.20 -16.38 16.95
N ASN A 227 -19.02 -15.98 17.40
CA ASN A 227 -18.71 -15.66 18.78
C ASN A 227 -19.20 -14.23 19.05
N ARG A 228 -20.28 -14.09 19.82
CA ARG A 228 -20.92 -12.82 20.11
C ARG A 228 -20.34 -12.20 21.37
N GLY A 229 -20.11 -10.89 21.31
CA GLY A 229 -19.53 -10.12 22.39
C GLY A 229 -18.03 -10.32 22.53
N VAL A 230 -17.28 -9.24 22.38
CA VAL A 230 -15.82 -9.20 22.47
C VAL A 230 -15.40 -8.18 23.52
N ALA A 231 -14.38 -8.50 24.31
CA ALA A 231 -13.85 -7.59 25.32
C ALA A 231 -13.01 -6.47 24.68
N ILE A 232 -13.66 -5.65 23.84
CA ILE A 232 -13.10 -4.45 23.18
C ILE A 232 -13.94 -3.23 23.53
N GLN A 233 -13.35 -2.05 23.58
CA GLN A 233 -14.04 -0.81 23.90
C GLN A 233 -13.50 0.37 23.06
N PRO A 234 -14.39 1.10 22.32
CA PRO A 234 -15.80 0.76 22.10
C PRO A 234 -15.95 -0.46 21.19
N GLY A 235 -17.13 -1.12 21.19
CA GLY A 235 -17.43 -2.20 20.23
C GLY A 235 -17.68 -3.58 20.83
N GLU A 236 -17.97 -3.69 22.13
CA GLU A 236 -18.22 -4.94 22.87
C GLU A 236 -19.35 -5.81 22.28
N HIS A 237 -20.28 -5.23 21.55
CA HIS A 237 -21.36 -5.95 20.84
C HIS A 237 -20.91 -6.49 19.47
N GLY A 238 -19.65 -6.32 19.07
CA GLY A 238 -19.08 -6.92 17.88
C GLY A 238 -19.06 -8.46 18.00
N ALA A 239 -19.03 -9.12 16.84
CA ALA A 239 -18.91 -10.57 16.78
C ALA A 239 -17.97 -10.99 15.64
N PHE A 240 -17.38 -12.17 15.76
CA PHE A 240 -16.51 -12.75 14.75
C PHE A 240 -16.74 -14.25 14.61
N GLY A 241 -16.52 -14.78 13.45
CA GLY A 241 -16.72 -16.18 13.15
C GLY A 241 -16.60 -16.49 11.68
N ASP A 242 -17.35 -17.45 11.18
CA ASP A 242 -17.30 -17.81 9.78
C ASP A 242 -18.68 -18.23 9.22
N LEU A 243 -18.75 -18.15 7.89
CA LEU A 243 -19.84 -18.69 7.09
C LEU A 243 -19.23 -19.56 5.98
N ASN A 244 -19.39 -20.87 6.08
CA ASN A 244 -18.83 -21.85 5.12
C ASN A 244 -17.32 -21.64 4.86
N GLY A 245 -16.55 -21.34 5.93
CA GLY A 245 -15.11 -21.11 5.85
C GLY A 245 -14.70 -19.70 5.37
N VAL A 246 -15.66 -18.81 5.11
CA VAL A 246 -15.39 -17.38 4.87
C VAL A 246 -15.47 -16.63 6.19
N PRO A 247 -14.45 -15.87 6.59
CA PRO A 247 -14.47 -15.09 7.81
C PRO A 247 -15.60 -14.04 7.78
N VAL A 248 -16.30 -13.94 8.91
CA VAL A 248 -17.40 -13.00 9.11
C VAL A 248 -17.11 -12.13 10.33
N VAL A 249 -17.28 -10.83 10.19
CA VAL A 249 -17.27 -9.87 11.28
C VAL A 249 -18.63 -9.20 11.33
N SER A 250 -19.30 -9.29 12.48
CA SER A 250 -20.49 -8.51 12.76
C SER A 250 -20.09 -7.26 13.53
N VAL A 251 -20.45 -6.09 13.00
CA VAL A 251 -20.18 -4.79 13.63
C VAL A 251 -21.46 -4.24 14.25
N PRO A 252 -21.36 -3.48 15.35
CA PRO A 252 -22.51 -2.81 15.95
C PRO A 252 -23.14 -1.77 15.01
N PRO A 253 -24.41 -1.36 15.24
CA PRO A 253 -25.11 -0.39 14.39
C PRO A 253 -24.68 1.07 14.58
N ASP A 254 -23.95 1.38 15.63
CA ASP A 254 -23.41 2.72 15.88
C ASP A 254 -22.09 2.93 15.15
N ALA A 255 -21.87 4.11 14.58
CA ALA A 255 -20.76 4.37 13.67
C ALA A 255 -19.38 4.32 14.34
N GLU A 256 -19.24 4.81 15.59
CA GLU A 256 -17.96 4.72 16.31
C GLU A 256 -17.64 3.29 16.67
N THR A 257 -18.61 2.57 17.24
CA THR A 257 -18.44 1.17 17.64
C THR A 257 -18.24 0.26 16.45
N ALA A 258 -18.89 0.54 15.30
CA ALA A 258 -18.67 -0.16 14.05
C ALA A 258 -17.25 0.05 13.51
N LEU A 259 -16.74 1.30 13.57
CA LEU A 259 -15.38 1.60 13.15
C LEU A 259 -14.35 0.90 14.04
N ALA A 260 -14.54 0.93 15.37
CA ALA A 260 -13.64 0.25 16.30
C ALA A 260 -13.65 -1.27 16.10
N ALA A 261 -14.85 -1.87 15.94
CA ALA A 261 -14.96 -3.29 15.62
C ALA A 261 -14.32 -3.63 14.27
N TYR A 262 -14.50 -2.80 13.25
CA TYR A 262 -13.79 -2.96 11.98
C TYR A 262 -12.26 -2.97 12.16
N LEU A 263 -11.72 -1.97 12.87
CA LEU A 263 -10.27 -1.82 13.07
C LEU A 263 -9.65 -2.99 13.84
N LEU A 264 -10.37 -3.53 14.84
CA LEU A 264 -9.85 -4.60 15.69
C LEU A 264 -10.15 -6.00 15.17
N LEU A 265 -11.28 -6.22 14.48
CA LEU A 265 -11.72 -7.55 14.08
C LEU A 265 -11.53 -7.81 12.58
N ALA A 266 -11.96 -6.89 11.71
CA ALA A 266 -11.99 -7.10 10.26
C ALA A 266 -10.67 -6.73 9.56
N ARG A 267 -10.11 -5.55 9.92
CA ARG A 267 -8.91 -4.99 9.31
C ARG A 267 -7.69 -5.93 9.36
N PRO A 268 -7.40 -6.64 10.46
CA PRO A 268 -6.27 -7.57 10.50
C PRO A 268 -6.39 -8.71 9.49
N VAL A 269 -7.59 -9.27 9.31
CA VAL A 269 -7.85 -10.31 8.29
C VAL A 269 -7.67 -9.73 6.89
N LEU A 270 -8.23 -8.53 6.65
CA LEU A 270 -8.14 -7.85 5.37
C LEU A 270 -6.68 -7.56 4.98
N TRP A 271 -5.89 -7.01 5.91
CA TRP A 271 -4.47 -6.72 5.67
C TRP A 271 -3.66 -7.96 5.35
N ALA A 272 -3.85 -9.04 6.10
CA ALA A 272 -3.16 -10.29 5.83
C ALA A 272 -3.46 -10.79 4.40
N ARG A 273 -4.72 -10.76 3.96
CA ARG A 273 -5.14 -11.18 2.62
C ARG A 273 -4.72 -10.20 1.52
N ALA A 274 -4.62 -8.91 1.83
CA ALA A 274 -4.12 -7.88 0.93
C ALA A 274 -2.58 -7.85 0.83
N GLY A 275 -1.87 -8.65 1.62
CA GLY A 275 -0.40 -8.60 1.70
C GLY A 275 0.13 -7.28 2.26
N ARG A 276 -0.68 -6.58 3.06
CA ARG A 276 -0.31 -5.28 3.64
C ARG A 276 0.28 -5.47 5.03
N HIS A 277 1.42 -4.87 5.25
CA HIS A 277 2.08 -4.79 6.55
C HIS A 277 2.29 -3.31 6.87
N ARG A 278 1.39 -2.73 7.64
CA ARG A 278 1.57 -1.38 8.15
C ARG A 278 2.30 -1.45 9.49
N GLN A 279 3.20 -0.51 9.73
CA GLN A 279 3.85 -0.30 11.00
C GLN A 279 3.19 0.91 11.68
N PRO A 280 2.96 0.86 12.99
CA PRO A 280 2.51 2.03 13.72
C PRO A 280 3.60 3.09 13.74
N VAL A 281 3.20 4.33 13.88
CA VAL A 281 4.11 5.44 14.14
C VAL A 281 4.27 5.58 15.64
N SER A 282 5.52 5.57 16.14
CA SER A 282 5.77 5.84 17.55
C SER A 282 5.61 7.32 17.84
N ALA A 283 4.75 7.67 18.80
CA ALA A 283 4.48 9.04 19.18
C ALA A 283 4.37 9.19 20.69
N ARG A 284 4.57 10.41 21.23
CA ARG A 284 4.50 10.71 22.66
C ARG A 284 3.14 11.31 23.01
N LEU A 285 2.44 10.74 23.99
CA LEU A 285 1.16 11.26 24.47
C LEU A 285 1.31 12.64 25.13
N THR A 286 0.46 13.57 24.73
CA THR A 286 0.38 14.91 25.35
C THR A 286 -0.48 14.94 26.61
N ALA A 287 -1.42 14.00 26.76
CA ALA A 287 -2.32 13.88 27.90
C ALA A 287 -2.56 12.40 28.23
N PRO A 288 -2.95 12.05 29.46
CA PRO A 288 -3.19 10.67 29.83
C PRO A 288 -4.45 10.11 29.15
N ILE A 289 -4.46 8.79 28.97
CA ILE A 289 -5.64 8.02 28.52
C ILE A 289 -5.97 7.02 29.62
N SER A 290 -7.23 6.98 30.05
CA SER A 290 -7.73 5.97 31.00
C SER A 290 -8.35 4.80 30.24
N SER A 291 -8.17 3.59 30.73
CA SER A 291 -8.74 2.35 30.18
C SER A 291 -9.37 1.51 31.28
N ALA A 292 -10.36 0.72 30.94
CA ALA A 292 -10.95 -0.26 31.84
C ALA A 292 -10.19 -1.59 31.77
N LEU A 293 -9.79 -2.13 32.90
CA LEU A 293 -9.21 -3.47 32.98
C LEU A 293 -10.14 -4.53 32.40
N GLY A 294 -9.59 -5.49 31.69
CA GLY A 294 -10.33 -6.57 31.05
C GLY A 294 -10.78 -6.26 29.62
N TYR A 295 -10.68 -5.01 29.17
CA TYR A 295 -11.03 -4.59 27.81
C TYR A 295 -9.80 -4.14 27.01
N THR A 296 -9.71 -4.58 25.77
CA THR A 296 -8.80 -3.95 24.81
C THR A 296 -9.48 -2.70 24.26
N GLN A 297 -8.88 -1.53 24.47
CA GLN A 297 -9.47 -0.25 24.11
C GLN A 297 -8.81 0.40 22.91
N ILE A 298 -9.62 0.96 22.00
CA ILE A 298 -9.15 1.95 21.01
C ILE A 298 -9.27 3.35 21.62
N ALA A 299 -8.19 4.11 21.55
CA ALA A 299 -8.18 5.53 21.86
C ALA A 299 -7.84 6.34 20.61
N TRP A 300 -8.70 7.30 20.29
CA TRP A 300 -8.51 8.16 19.12
C TRP A 300 -7.47 9.23 19.40
N LEU A 301 -6.59 9.47 18.40
CA LEU A 301 -5.44 10.35 18.53
C LEU A 301 -5.38 11.33 17.35
N ARG A 302 -4.89 12.54 17.64
CA ARG A 302 -4.37 13.46 16.64
C ARG A 302 -2.85 13.44 16.71
N LEU A 303 -2.21 13.14 15.57
CA LEU A 303 -0.76 13.21 15.45
C LEU A 303 -0.32 14.60 15.01
N ASP A 304 0.75 15.11 15.65
CA ASP A 304 1.45 16.32 15.25
C ASP A 304 2.95 16.06 15.44
N GLY A 305 3.63 15.76 14.33
CA GLY A 305 5.02 15.31 14.36
C GLY A 305 5.19 14.03 15.16
N ASP A 306 5.98 14.09 16.24
CA ASP A 306 6.26 13.00 17.18
C ASP A 306 5.32 12.95 18.39
N THR A 307 4.29 13.81 18.41
CA THR A 307 3.32 13.87 19.50
C THR A 307 1.95 13.35 19.10
N ALA A 308 1.26 12.76 20.08
CA ALA A 308 -0.08 12.22 19.95
C ALA A 308 -1.00 12.81 21.01
N THR A 309 -2.04 13.52 20.60
CA THR A 309 -3.03 14.12 21.49
C THR A 309 -4.32 13.30 21.48
N PRO A 310 -4.76 12.77 22.63
CA PRO A 310 -6.05 12.11 22.73
C PRO A 310 -7.20 13.05 22.38
N THR A 311 -8.13 12.60 21.55
CA THR A 311 -9.25 13.43 21.05
C THR A 311 -10.59 13.13 21.73
N GLY A 312 -10.60 12.20 22.70
CA GLY A 312 -11.79 11.78 23.40
C GLY A 312 -12.54 10.65 22.70
N HIS A 313 -13.85 10.65 22.80
CA HIS A 313 -14.76 9.61 22.31
C HIS A 313 -15.68 10.14 21.22
N GLY A 314 -16.32 9.23 20.52
CA GLY A 314 -17.27 9.52 19.46
C GLY A 314 -16.64 9.54 18.07
N LEU A 315 -17.49 9.36 17.06
CA LEU A 315 -17.05 9.34 15.65
C LEU A 315 -16.30 10.62 15.25
N HIS A 316 -16.67 11.78 15.83
CA HIS A 316 -15.95 13.02 15.57
C HIS A 316 -14.50 12.96 16.05
N ALA A 317 -14.24 12.33 17.20
CA ALA A 317 -12.88 12.12 17.71
C ALA A 317 -12.06 11.23 16.75
N ALA A 318 -12.69 10.23 16.17
CA ALA A 318 -12.07 9.34 15.19
C ALA A 318 -11.65 10.05 13.89
N THR A 319 -12.27 11.20 13.54
CA THR A 319 -11.86 11.99 12.35
C THR A 319 -10.47 12.59 12.46
N ALA A 320 -9.84 12.54 13.64
CA ALA A 320 -8.45 12.92 13.82
C ALA A 320 -7.44 12.02 13.06
N GLY A 321 -7.90 10.84 12.60
CA GLY A 321 -7.21 10.00 11.62
C GLY A 321 -6.18 9.03 12.20
N ALA A 322 -5.95 9.03 13.52
CA ALA A 322 -5.07 8.06 14.17
C ALA A 322 -5.71 7.45 15.42
N HIS A 323 -5.22 6.29 15.84
CA HIS A 323 -5.65 5.62 17.06
C HIS A 323 -4.51 4.80 17.66
N THR A 324 -4.61 4.50 18.96
CA THR A 324 -3.77 3.51 19.61
C THR A 324 -4.63 2.42 20.25
N ILE A 325 -4.01 1.27 20.48
CA ILE A 325 -4.65 0.13 21.11
C ILE A 325 -4.08 -0.03 22.51
N ILE A 326 -4.92 0.02 23.52
CA ILE A 326 -4.56 -0.20 24.91
C ILE A 326 -4.95 -1.62 25.27
N THR A 327 -4.01 -2.39 25.80
CA THR A 327 -4.21 -3.80 26.14
C THR A 327 -5.12 -3.99 27.37
N ALA A 328 -5.77 -5.13 27.44
CA ALA A 328 -6.77 -5.43 28.48
C ALA A 328 -6.22 -5.51 29.93
N ASP A 329 -4.92 -5.59 30.07
CA ASP A 329 -4.20 -5.60 31.34
C ASP A 329 -3.72 -4.22 31.80
N SER A 330 -4.08 -3.16 31.07
CA SER A 330 -3.66 -1.78 31.34
C SER A 330 -4.84 -0.93 31.80
N GLU A 331 -4.65 -0.12 32.85
CA GLU A 331 -5.60 0.92 33.30
C GLU A 331 -5.50 2.21 32.47
N GLY A 332 -4.63 2.22 31.46
CA GLY A 332 -4.41 3.36 30.58
C GLY A 332 -2.94 3.70 30.40
N MET A 333 -2.71 4.91 29.89
CA MET A 333 -1.36 5.41 29.60
C MET A 333 -1.19 6.81 30.17
N ALA A 334 -0.04 7.08 30.77
CA ALA A 334 0.29 8.40 31.34
C ALA A 334 0.64 9.41 30.24
N ALA A 335 0.47 10.70 30.50
CA ALA A 335 1.05 11.75 29.68
C ALA A 335 2.56 11.59 29.58
N GLY A 336 3.13 11.80 28.41
CA GLY A 336 4.55 11.57 28.11
C GLY A 336 4.92 10.14 27.73
N ALA A 337 4.00 9.17 27.88
CA ALA A 337 4.24 7.80 27.46
C ALA A 337 4.39 7.69 25.92
N GLN A 338 5.25 6.77 25.47
CA GLN A 338 5.33 6.40 24.04
C GLN A 338 4.20 5.44 23.71
N VAL A 339 3.56 5.68 22.59
CA VAL A 339 2.46 4.87 22.06
C VAL A 339 2.67 4.53 20.60
N ASP A 340 2.17 3.38 20.22
CA ASP A 340 2.06 2.96 18.82
C ASP A 340 0.76 3.54 18.24
N ALA A 341 0.90 4.54 17.38
CA ALA A 341 -0.22 5.20 16.70
C ALA A 341 -0.41 4.62 15.30
N TRP A 342 -1.62 4.15 15.04
CA TRP A 342 -2.05 3.61 13.75
C TRP A 342 -2.85 4.68 12.97
N THR A 343 -2.55 4.82 11.69
CA THR A 343 -3.24 5.74 10.76
C THR A 343 -4.03 5.00 9.68
#